data_fa489fa373f223cf744d6fd4b2a34e91
#
_entry.id   fa489fa373f223cf744d6fd4b2a34e91
#
_cell.length_a   1.000
_cell.length_b   1.000
_cell.length_c   1.000
_cell.angle_alpha   90.00
_cell.angle_beta   90.00
_cell.angle_gamma   90.00
#
_symmetry.space_group_name_H-M   'P 1'
#
loop_
_entity.id
_entity.type
_entity.pdbx_description
1 polymer ?
#
loop_
_entity_poly.entity_id
_entity_poly.type
_entity_poly.pdbx_seq_one_letter_code
_entity_poly.pdbx_strand_id
1 'polypeptide(L)'
;MLYFENDYCEGAHPAILQKLTETNFEKVSGYGTDPYCASAREKIRAACACPEADVQFISGGTQSNVIVIASMLQRWQGVVAAATGHVAGHEAGAIEYTGHKVITLPQHNGKLDAAELRALVATFYADDNHDHMVFPGMVYISHPTEYGTLYTKAELEALHAVCQEYKMPLFLDGARLGYGLAAEGTDVTLADLARLTDVFYIGGTKVGALCGEAVVFPHGAPAHFMTMVKQQGALLAKGRLLGIQFDVLFTDGLYFSISKNAIATANRLKAGFAAKGYRFFMDSPTNQIFLVLENTQLAALEGKAKFGFWEKFDDTHTVVRIATSWATRMDEVEALIDLM
;
A
#
# COMPACT_ATOMS: atom_id res chain seq x y z
N MET A 1 27.36 -6.40 -1.05
CA MET A 1 26.36 -5.81 -1.98
C MET A 1 25.30 -5.13 -1.15
N LEU A 2 24.99 -3.88 -1.45
CA LEU A 2 23.96 -3.09 -0.78
C LEU A 2 22.62 -3.32 -1.49
N TYR A 3 21.52 -3.61 -0.76
CA TYR A 3 20.22 -3.90 -1.32
C TYR A 3 19.23 -2.78 -0.99
N PHE A 4 18.86 -1.99 -2.01
CA PHE A 4 17.90 -0.89 -1.92
C PHE A 4 16.87 -0.95 -3.06
N GLU A 5 16.68 -2.13 -3.67
CA GLU A 5 15.75 -2.30 -4.81
C GLU A 5 14.27 -2.28 -4.40
N ASN A 6 13.98 -2.72 -3.17
CA ASN A 6 12.62 -2.73 -2.63
C ASN A 6 12.62 -2.73 -1.09
N ASP A 7 11.46 -2.60 -0.48
CA ASP A 7 11.24 -2.52 0.96
C ASP A 7 10.66 -3.81 1.57
N TYR A 8 10.93 -4.96 0.92
CA TYR A 8 10.54 -6.29 1.35
C TYR A 8 11.64 -7.34 1.11
N CYS A 9 12.92 -6.92 1.22
CA CYS A 9 14.06 -7.82 1.10
C CYS A 9 14.31 -8.62 2.37
N GLU A 10 13.95 -8.09 3.54
CA GLU A 10 14.17 -8.71 4.84
C GLU A 10 12.98 -9.60 5.23
N GLY A 11 13.19 -10.42 6.26
CA GLY A 11 12.15 -11.24 6.88
C GLY A 11 11.24 -10.42 7.80
N ALA A 12 10.73 -11.04 8.87
CA ALA A 12 9.89 -10.34 9.84
C ALA A 12 10.70 -9.70 10.96
N HIS A 13 10.09 -8.71 11.63
CA HIS A 13 10.61 -8.17 12.87
C HIS A 13 10.85 -9.28 13.92
N PRO A 14 11.98 -9.28 14.66
CA PRO A 14 12.34 -10.35 15.58
C PRO A 14 11.25 -10.71 16.60
N ALA A 15 10.50 -9.72 17.10
CA ALA A 15 9.40 -9.96 18.04
C ALA A 15 8.28 -10.85 17.44
N ILE A 16 8.03 -10.75 16.11
CA ILE A 16 7.08 -11.60 15.40
C ILE A 16 7.60 -13.05 15.37
N LEU A 17 8.87 -13.25 14.98
CA LEU A 17 9.48 -14.57 14.93
C LEU A 17 9.49 -15.24 16.31
N GLN A 18 9.82 -14.45 17.35
CA GLN A 18 9.75 -14.91 18.74
C GLN A 18 8.34 -15.38 19.11
N LYS A 19 7.31 -14.55 18.83
CA LYS A 19 5.92 -14.88 19.15
C LYS A 19 5.42 -16.11 18.39
N LEU A 20 5.79 -16.25 17.14
CA LEU A 20 5.49 -17.45 16.34
C LEU A 20 6.12 -18.70 16.96
N THR A 21 7.36 -18.61 17.43
CA THR A 21 8.07 -19.73 18.10
C THR A 21 7.42 -20.09 19.43
N GLU A 22 7.13 -19.10 20.28
CA GLU A 22 6.51 -19.29 21.59
C GLU A 22 5.15 -20.01 21.50
N THR A 23 4.37 -19.66 20.48
CA THR A 23 2.99 -20.15 20.31
C THR A 23 2.87 -21.39 19.42
N ASN A 24 3.99 -21.90 18.89
CA ASN A 24 4.00 -22.92 17.86
C ASN A 24 3.21 -24.20 18.20
N PHE A 25 3.24 -24.63 19.46
CA PHE A 25 2.56 -25.84 19.91
C PHE A 25 1.17 -25.61 20.51
N GLU A 26 0.70 -24.36 20.55
CA GLU A 26 -0.65 -24.05 21.02
C GLU A 26 -1.70 -24.57 20.04
N LYS A 27 -2.74 -25.17 20.58
CA LYS A 27 -3.90 -25.63 19.82
C LYS A 27 -4.98 -24.55 19.86
N VAL A 28 -5.20 -23.88 18.73
CA VAL A 28 -6.19 -22.80 18.57
C VAL A 28 -7.06 -23.04 17.35
N SER A 29 -8.21 -22.37 17.28
CA SER A 29 -9.11 -22.42 16.13
C SER A 29 -8.42 -21.95 14.84
N GLY A 30 -8.82 -22.52 13.70
CA GLY A 30 -8.29 -22.15 12.39
C GLY A 30 -9.02 -20.96 11.73
N TYR A 31 -8.59 -20.66 10.52
CA TYR A 31 -9.27 -19.73 9.60
C TYR A 31 -9.49 -18.31 10.16
N GLY A 32 -8.58 -17.84 11.04
CA GLY A 32 -8.62 -16.50 11.60
C GLY A 32 -9.64 -16.29 12.73
N THR A 33 -10.17 -17.39 13.32
CA THR A 33 -11.07 -17.35 14.48
C THR A 33 -10.34 -17.61 15.82
N ASP A 34 -9.02 -17.59 15.79
CA ASP A 34 -8.14 -17.77 16.94
C ASP A 34 -8.01 -16.48 17.77
N PRO A 35 -7.53 -16.59 19.04
CA PRO A 35 -7.41 -15.45 19.94
C PRO A 35 -6.41 -14.39 19.47
N TYR A 36 -5.39 -14.75 18.70
CA TYR A 36 -4.41 -13.79 18.18
C TYR A 36 -5.02 -12.89 17.10
N CYS A 37 -5.79 -13.49 16.18
CA CYS A 37 -6.57 -12.73 15.21
C CYS A 37 -7.60 -11.83 15.90
N ALA A 38 -8.26 -12.30 16.98
CA ALA A 38 -9.19 -11.48 17.74
C ALA A 38 -8.49 -10.29 18.39
N SER A 39 -7.37 -10.52 19.08
CA SER A 39 -6.56 -9.46 19.72
C SER A 39 -6.05 -8.44 18.69
N ALA A 40 -5.53 -8.90 17.55
CA ALA A 40 -5.06 -8.01 16.49
C ALA A 40 -6.19 -7.10 15.95
N ARG A 41 -7.40 -7.66 15.74
CA ARG A 41 -8.58 -6.88 15.32
C ARG A 41 -8.90 -5.77 16.30
N GLU A 42 -8.94 -6.08 17.61
CA GLU A 42 -9.24 -5.08 18.65
C GLU A 42 -8.20 -3.95 18.67
N LYS A 43 -6.91 -4.28 18.57
CA LYS A 43 -5.83 -3.28 18.52
C LYS A 43 -5.92 -2.39 17.27
N ILE A 44 -6.23 -2.97 16.11
CA ILE A 44 -6.41 -2.21 14.87
C ILE A 44 -7.65 -1.31 14.97
N ARG A 45 -8.79 -1.80 15.47
CA ARG A 45 -9.99 -0.98 15.72
C ARG A 45 -9.70 0.20 16.61
N ALA A 46 -8.94 -0.04 17.70
CA ALA A 46 -8.53 1.02 18.62
C ALA A 46 -7.62 2.05 17.92
N ALA A 47 -6.63 1.60 17.14
CA ALA A 47 -5.73 2.48 16.40
C ALA A 47 -6.45 3.32 15.32
N CYS A 48 -7.50 2.77 14.72
CA CYS A 48 -8.36 3.45 13.73
C CYS A 48 -9.45 4.32 14.39
N ALA A 49 -9.58 4.31 15.72
CA ALA A 49 -10.71 4.93 16.43
C ALA A 49 -12.08 4.51 15.86
N CYS A 50 -12.19 3.27 15.39
CA CYS A 50 -13.37 2.72 14.72
C CYS A 50 -13.73 1.35 15.30
N PRO A 51 -14.44 1.30 16.45
CA PRO A 51 -14.74 0.07 17.19
C PRO A 51 -15.63 -0.91 16.39
N GLU A 52 -16.45 -0.38 15.48
CA GLU A 52 -17.38 -1.18 14.67
C GLU A 52 -16.75 -1.73 13.38
N ALA A 53 -15.50 -1.38 13.08
CA ALA A 53 -14.85 -1.84 11.86
C ALA A 53 -14.74 -3.37 11.81
N ASP A 54 -15.00 -3.94 10.64
CA ASP A 54 -14.65 -5.33 10.35
C ASP A 54 -13.22 -5.38 9.83
N VAL A 55 -12.36 -6.21 10.46
CA VAL A 55 -10.94 -6.33 10.10
C VAL A 55 -10.66 -7.75 9.66
N GLN A 56 -10.14 -7.92 8.45
CA GLN A 56 -9.82 -9.21 7.85
C GLN A 56 -8.35 -9.27 7.45
N PHE A 57 -7.69 -10.41 7.67
CA PHE A 57 -6.29 -10.60 7.34
C PHE A 57 -6.15 -11.39 6.04
N ILE A 58 -5.45 -10.81 5.07
CA ILE A 58 -5.16 -11.40 3.75
C ILE A 58 -3.64 -11.52 3.60
N SER A 59 -3.15 -12.49 2.84
CA SER A 59 -1.73 -12.83 2.81
C SER A 59 -0.84 -11.90 1.96
N GLY A 60 -1.42 -11.02 1.14
CA GLY A 60 -0.64 -10.09 0.31
C GLY A 60 -1.49 -9.04 -0.37
N GLY A 61 -0.85 -7.96 -0.84
CA GLY A 61 -1.51 -6.78 -1.40
C GLY A 61 -2.34 -7.06 -2.65
N THR A 62 -1.76 -7.69 -3.68
CA THR A 62 -2.47 -8.07 -4.91
C THR A 62 -3.70 -8.93 -4.61
N GLN A 63 -3.56 -9.90 -3.69
CA GLN A 63 -4.67 -10.74 -3.28
C GLN A 63 -5.75 -9.93 -2.55
N SER A 64 -5.36 -8.96 -1.72
CA SER A 64 -6.30 -8.04 -1.05
C SER A 64 -7.05 -7.19 -2.08
N ASN A 65 -6.35 -6.62 -3.06
CA ASN A 65 -6.95 -5.81 -4.12
C ASN A 65 -7.97 -6.62 -4.93
N VAL A 66 -7.60 -7.83 -5.37
CA VAL A 66 -8.49 -8.75 -6.11
C VAL A 66 -9.76 -9.06 -5.32
N ILE A 67 -9.62 -9.45 -4.04
CA ILE A 67 -10.76 -9.88 -3.21
C ILE A 67 -11.68 -8.70 -2.89
N VAL A 68 -11.13 -7.56 -2.49
CA VAL A 68 -11.92 -6.36 -2.18
C VAL A 68 -12.70 -5.91 -3.42
N ILE A 69 -12.02 -5.70 -4.54
CA ILE A 69 -12.66 -5.23 -5.78
C ILE A 69 -13.73 -6.20 -6.25
N ALA A 70 -13.41 -7.50 -6.33
CA ALA A 70 -14.37 -8.50 -6.78
C ALA A 70 -15.55 -8.72 -5.82
N SER A 71 -15.40 -8.43 -4.52
CA SER A 71 -16.49 -8.57 -3.54
C SER A 71 -17.41 -7.36 -3.47
N MET A 72 -16.96 -6.19 -3.89
CA MET A 72 -17.70 -4.93 -3.78
C MET A 72 -18.30 -4.47 -5.11
N LEU A 73 -17.79 -4.94 -6.25
CA LEU A 73 -18.28 -4.54 -7.57
C LEU A 73 -19.31 -5.51 -8.13
N GLN A 74 -20.24 -4.95 -8.91
CA GLN A 74 -21.14 -5.72 -9.77
C GLN A 74 -20.45 -6.07 -11.09
N ARG A 75 -20.89 -7.12 -11.78
CA ARG A 75 -20.25 -7.65 -12.99
C ARG A 75 -20.04 -6.62 -14.12
N TRP A 76 -20.88 -5.59 -14.18
CA TRP A 76 -20.81 -4.51 -15.19
C TRP A 76 -20.00 -3.32 -14.73
N GLN A 77 -19.45 -3.36 -13.52
CA GLN A 77 -18.69 -2.26 -12.94
C GLN A 77 -17.20 -2.48 -13.08
N GLY A 78 -16.45 -1.37 -13.17
CA GLY A 78 -15.01 -1.31 -13.11
C GLY A 78 -14.53 -0.41 -11.97
N VAL A 79 -13.23 -0.50 -11.70
CA VAL A 79 -12.56 0.31 -10.68
C VAL A 79 -11.80 1.47 -11.33
N VAL A 80 -12.01 2.69 -10.86
CA VAL A 80 -11.29 3.88 -11.34
C VAL A 80 -10.00 4.04 -10.53
N ALA A 81 -8.86 4.15 -11.22
CA ALA A 81 -7.55 4.31 -10.61
C ALA A 81 -6.69 5.31 -11.38
N ALA A 82 -5.66 5.87 -10.76
CA ALA A 82 -4.60 6.59 -11.47
C ALA A 82 -3.91 5.64 -12.48
N ALA A 83 -3.45 6.16 -13.62
CA ALA A 83 -2.74 5.36 -14.62
C ALA A 83 -1.48 4.65 -14.08
N THR A 84 -0.90 5.19 -12.99
CA THR A 84 0.22 4.61 -12.25
C THR A 84 -0.20 3.77 -11.04
N GLY A 85 -1.51 3.69 -10.75
CA GLY A 85 -2.01 2.88 -9.63
C GLY A 85 -1.61 1.42 -9.76
N HIS A 86 -1.29 0.78 -8.64
CA HIS A 86 -0.75 -0.59 -8.63
C HIS A 86 -1.63 -1.58 -9.40
N VAL A 87 -2.95 -1.48 -9.25
CA VAL A 87 -3.94 -2.31 -9.96
C VAL A 87 -3.94 -2.11 -11.48
N ALA A 88 -3.49 -0.94 -11.96
CA ALA A 88 -3.44 -0.63 -13.38
C ALA A 88 -2.17 -1.18 -14.07
N GLY A 89 -1.02 -1.21 -13.36
CA GLY A 89 0.27 -1.47 -13.99
C GLY A 89 1.07 -2.67 -13.45
N HIS A 90 0.83 -3.08 -12.20
CA HIS A 90 1.74 -3.98 -11.48
C HIS A 90 1.08 -5.24 -10.87
N GLU A 91 -0.10 -5.64 -11.35
CA GLU A 91 -0.81 -6.82 -10.85
C GLU A 91 -1.11 -7.86 -11.95
N ALA A 92 -0.39 -7.80 -13.06
CA ALA A 92 -0.47 -8.80 -14.14
C ALA A 92 -1.90 -9.06 -14.65
N GLY A 93 -2.78 -8.03 -14.62
CA GLY A 93 -4.18 -8.18 -15.01
C GLY A 93 -5.04 -8.93 -13.98
N ALA A 94 -4.65 -8.95 -12.70
CA ALA A 94 -5.37 -9.68 -11.68
C ALA A 94 -6.79 -9.15 -11.46
N ILE A 95 -7.02 -7.87 -11.65
CA ILE A 95 -8.35 -7.27 -11.55
C ILE A 95 -9.21 -7.66 -12.75
N GLU A 96 -8.66 -7.57 -13.96
CA GLU A 96 -9.34 -7.97 -15.20
C GLU A 96 -9.66 -9.48 -15.19
N TYR A 97 -8.80 -10.31 -14.58
CA TYR A 97 -9.05 -11.74 -14.38
C TYR A 97 -10.32 -12.01 -13.56
N THR A 98 -10.71 -11.10 -12.66
CA THR A 98 -12.00 -11.22 -11.92
C THR A 98 -13.21 -10.78 -12.74
N GLY A 99 -13.00 -10.25 -13.95
CA GLY A 99 -14.04 -9.75 -14.84
C GLY A 99 -14.32 -8.25 -14.70
N HIS A 100 -13.51 -7.53 -13.93
CA HIS A 100 -13.64 -6.08 -13.73
C HIS A 100 -12.59 -5.31 -14.51
N LYS A 101 -12.99 -4.24 -15.19
CA LYS A 101 -12.07 -3.35 -15.90
C LYS A 101 -11.43 -2.37 -14.94
N VAL A 102 -10.13 -2.13 -15.09
CA VAL A 102 -9.48 -0.95 -14.51
C VAL A 102 -9.69 0.22 -15.47
N ILE A 103 -10.37 1.26 -14.99
CA ILE A 103 -10.63 2.51 -15.70
C ILE A 103 -9.59 3.52 -15.23
N THR A 104 -8.65 3.89 -16.10
CA THR A 104 -7.54 4.77 -15.72
C THR A 104 -7.85 6.24 -15.99
N LEU A 105 -7.46 7.10 -15.04
CA LEU A 105 -7.37 8.55 -15.19
C LEU A 105 -5.89 8.99 -15.21
N PRO A 106 -5.59 10.17 -15.78
CA PRO A 106 -4.27 10.78 -15.65
C PRO A 106 -3.82 10.82 -14.19
N GLN A 107 -2.53 10.71 -13.97
CA GLN A 107 -1.94 10.83 -12.64
C GLN A 107 -1.29 12.21 -12.45
N HIS A 108 -1.33 12.73 -11.24
CA HIS A 108 -0.65 13.95 -10.82
C HIS A 108 0.28 13.63 -9.65
N ASN A 109 1.55 13.38 -9.97
CA ASN A 109 2.54 12.83 -9.00
C ASN A 109 2.05 11.53 -8.32
N GLY A 110 1.43 10.64 -9.11
CA GLY A 110 0.87 9.37 -8.65
C GLY A 110 -0.56 9.46 -8.09
N LYS A 111 -1.12 10.66 -7.93
CA LYS A 111 -2.45 10.89 -7.34
C LYS A 111 -3.55 11.01 -8.40
N LEU A 112 -4.78 10.64 -8.01
CA LEU A 112 -6.01 11.04 -8.70
C LEU A 112 -6.39 12.46 -8.31
N ASP A 113 -6.91 13.23 -9.27
CA ASP A 113 -7.57 14.49 -9.02
C ASP A 113 -9.09 14.33 -8.89
N ALA A 114 -9.68 14.94 -7.85
CA ALA A 114 -11.11 14.79 -7.57
C ALA A 114 -12.00 15.49 -8.62
N ALA A 115 -11.54 16.58 -9.25
CA ALA A 115 -12.30 17.26 -10.30
C ALA A 115 -12.29 16.43 -11.59
N GLU A 116 -11.16 15.80 -11.94
CA GLU A 116 -11.09 14.90 -13.09
C GLU A 116 -11.93 13.64 -12.87
N LEU A 117 -11.92 13.07 -11.64
CA LEU A 117 -12.80 11.96 -11.27
C LEU A 117 -14.27 12.34 -11.45
N ARG A 118 -14.69 13.51 -10.93
CA ARG A 118 -16.06 13.99 -11.10
C ARG A 118 -16.41 14.18 -12.57
N ALA A 119 -15.51 14.76 -13.37
CA ALA A 119 -15.73 14.98 -14.79
C ALA A 119 -15.88 13.65 -15.55
N LEU A 120 -15.08 12.64 -15.25
CA LEU A 120 -15.22 11.29 -15.82
C LEU A 120 -16.62 10.73 -15.56
N VAL A 121 -17.05 10.73 -14.30
CA VAL A 121 -18.33 10.11 -13.91
C VAL A 121 -19.51 10.92 -14.44
N ALA A 122 -19.45 12.26 -14.40
CA ALA A 122 -20.48 13.12 -14.96
C ALA A 122 -20.62 12.91 -16.47
N THR A 123 -19.51 12.82 -17.21
CA THR A 123 -19.51 12.56 -18.66
C THR A 123 -20.09 11.18 -18.96
N PHE A 124 -19.75 10.16 -18.18
CA PHE A 124 -20.32 8.82 -18.31
C PHE A 124 -21.84 8.85 -18.23
N TYR A 125 -22.42 9.49 -17.19
CA TYR A 125 -23.86 9.53 -17.01
C TYR A 125 -24.58 10.51 -17.94
N ALA A 126 -23.88 11.43 -18.60
CA ALA A 126 -24.44 12.32 -19.61
C ALA A 126 -24.53 11.66 -20.99
N ASP A 127 -23.90 10.52 -21.22
CA ASP A 127 -23.98 9.78 -22.46
C ASP A 127 -25.24 8.91 -22.49
N ASP A 128 -26.11 9.12 -23.45
CA ASP A 128 -27.34 8.34 -23.64
C ASP A 128 -27.07 6.84 -23.87
N ASN A 129 -25.84 6.48 -24.27
CA ASN A 129 -25.41 5.11 -24.50
C ASN A 129 -24.57 4.52 -23.37
N HIS A 130 -24.53 5.13 -22.17
CA HIS A 130 -23.72 4.64 -21.07
C HIS A 130 -24.01 3.20 -20.67
N ASP A 131 -25.21 2.67 -20.94
CA ASP A 131 -25.56 1.26 -20.74
C ASP A 131 -24.74 0.28 -21.61
N HIS A 132 -24.04 0.78 -22.63
CA HIS A 132 -23.10 -0.02 -23.45
C HIS A 132 -21.68 0.03 -22.92
N MET A 133 -21.40 0.77 -21.86
CA MET A 133 -20.07 0.97 -21.29
C MET A 133 -19.91 0.28 -19.94
N VAL A 134 -18.67 0.11 -19.50
CA VAL A 134 -18.37 -0.35 -18.14
C VAL A 134 -18.65 0.81 -17.17
N PHE A 135 -19.52 0.56 -16.19
CA PHE A 135 -19.88 1.55 -15.17
C PHE A 135 -18.70 1.81 -14.22
N PRO A 136 -18.33 3.06 -13.95
CA PRO A 136 -17.43 3.36 -12.84
C PRO A 136 -18.13 2.98 -11.52
N GLY A 137 -17.59 2.01 -10.80
CA GLY A 137 -18.25 1.42 -9.64
C GLY A 137 -17.47 1.53 -8.34
N MET A 138 -16.20 1.87 -8.39
CA MET A 138 -15.31 2.04 -7.23
C MET A 138 -14.17 2.97 -7.60
N VAL A 139 -13.63 3.68 -6.63
CA VAL A 139 -12.39 4.45 -6.76
C VAL A 139 -11.30 3.76 -5.94
N TYR A 140 -10.14 3.52 -6.57
CA TYR A 140 -8.96 2.97 -5.93
C TYR A 140 -7.83 4.00 -5.91
N ILE A 141 -7.21 4.17 -4.76
CA ILE A 141 -6.01 5.00 -4.59
C ILE A 141 -4.98 4.26 -3.74
N SER A 142 -3.70 4.53 -3.96
CA SER A 142 -2.59 4.09 -3.10
C SER A 142 -2.14 5.21 -2.18
N HIS A 143 -1.91 4.92 -0.88
CA HIS A 143 -1.39 5.89 0.07
C HIS A 143 -0.35 5.25 1.01
N PRO A 144 0.94 5.60 0.86
CA PRO A 144 1.57 6.44 -0.19
C PRO A 144 1.32 5.94 -1.61
N THR A 145 1.38 6.85 -2.58
CA THR A 145 1.30 6.46 -3.99
C THR A 145 2.53 5.65 -4.43
N GLU A 146 2.52 5.11 -5.63
CA GLU A 146 3.65 4.39 -6.22
C GLU A 146 4.91 5.26 -6.34
N TYR A 147 4.72 6.58 -6.47
CA TYR A 147 5.79 7.58 -6.43
C TYR A 147 6.21 8.01 -5.01
N GLY A 148 5.61 7.41 -3.97
CA GLY A 148 5.89 7.76 -2.59
C GLY A 148 5.31 9.10 -2.14
N THR A 149 4.45 9.73 -2.93
CA THR A 149 3.75 10.96 -2.56
C THR A 149 2.56 10.64 -1.64
N LEU A 150 2.07 11.66 -0.95
CA LEU A 150 0.99 11.54 0.02
C LEU A 150 -0.23 12.35 -0.42
N TYR A 151 -1.40 11.77 -0.29
CA TYR A 151 -2.63 12.57 -0.29
C TYR A 151 -2.69 13.39 1.00
N THR A 152 -3.02 14.66 0.89
CA THR A 152 -3.43 15.47 2.05
C THR A 152 -4.84 15.07 2.49
N LYS A 153 -5.20 15.42 3.73
CA LYS A 153 -6.56 15.22 4.23
C LYS A 153 -7.60 15.89 3.33
N ALA A 154 -7.32 17.12 2.86
CA ALA A 154 -8.21 17.84 1.97
C ALA A 154 -8.41 17.15 0.61
N GLU A 155 -7.35 16.56 0.03
CA GLU A 155 -7.46 15.76 -1.20
C GLU A 155 -8.30 14.50 -0.98
N LEU A 156 -8.12 13.80 0.15
CA LEU A 156 -8.94 12.64 0.51
C LEU A 156 -10.41 13.02 0.73
N GLU A 157 -10.68 14.14 1.40
CA GLU A 157 -12.03 14.66 1.60
C GLU A 157 -12.70 15.02 0.27
N ALA A 158 -11.96 15.60 -0.67
CA ALA A 158 -12.45 15.90 -2.00
C ALA A 158 -12.80 14.64 -2.81
N LEU A 159 -11.94 13.63 -2.78
CA LEU A 159 -12.22 12.32 -3.41
C LEU A 159 -13.42 11.62 -2.76
N HIS A 160 -13.45 11.58 -1.42
CA HIS A 160 -14.57 11.03 -0.67
C HIS A 160 -15.89 11.70 -1.05
N ALA A 161 -15.92 13.03 -1.15
CA ALA A 161 -17.13 13.77 -1.53
C ALA A 161 -17.65 13.35 -2.93
N VAL A 162 -16.76 13.15 -3.92
CA VAL A 162 -17.15 12.64 -5.24
C VAL A 162 -17.66 11.21 -5.14
N CYS A 163 -17.00 10.36 -4.35
CA CYS A 163 -17.42 8.98 -4.15
C CYS A 163 -18.83 8.91 -3.52
N GLN A 164 -19.12 9.75 -2.53
CA GLN A 164 -20.44 9.83 -1.92
C GLN A 164 -21.51 10.35 -2.89
N GLU A 165 -21.20 11.38 -3.69
CA GLU A 165 -22.10 11.93 -4.71
C GLU A 165 -22.58 10.87 -5.70
N TYR A 166 -21.68 9.99 -6.14
CA TYR A 166 -21.98 8.96 -7.13
C TYR A 166 -22.17 7.54 -6.54
N LYS A 167 -22.16 7.43 -5.21
CA LYS A 167 -22.33 6.15 -4.47
C LYS A 167 -21.32 5.08 -4.89
N MET A 168 -20.08 5.50 -5.11
CA MET A 168 -18.95 4.63 -5.38
C MET A 168 -18.13 4.45 -4.10
N PRO A 169 -17.79 3.23 -3.67
CA PRO A 169 -16.86 3.06 -2.57
C PRO A 169 -15.48 3.60 -2.91
N LEU A 170 -14.82 4.23 -1.91
CA LEU A 170 -13.42 4.62 -1.96
C LEU A 170 -12.57 3.54 -1.28
N PHE A 171 -11.71 2.89 -2.06
CA PHE A 171 -10.76 1.90 -1.59
C PHE A 171 -9.34 2.46 -1.56
N LEU A 172 -8.68 2.39 -0.40
CA LEU A 172 -7.30 2.85 -0.22
C LEU A 172 -6.36 1.66 -0.01
N ASP A 173 -5.43 1.52 -0.95
CA ASP A 173 -4.28 0.61 -0.86
C ASP A 173 -3.22 1.22 0.07
N GLY A 174 -3.04 0.58 1.22
CA GLY A 174 -2.08 0.99 2.24
C GLY A 174 -0.86 0.09 2.33
N ALA A 175 -0.35 -0.46 1.21
CA ALA A 175 0.79 -1.38 1.21
C ALA A 175 2.03 -0.82 1.94
N ARG A 176 2.19 0.51 1.94
CA ARG A 176 3.24 1.25 2.65
C ARG A 176 2.67 2.21 3.69
N LEU A 177 1.48 1.95 4.20
CA LEU A 177 0.75 2.91 5.04
C LEU A 177 1.55 3.36 6.26
N GLY A 178 2.26 2.45 6.92
CA GLY A 178 3.12 2.79 8.06
C GLY A 178 4.14 3.88 7.72
N TYR A 179 4.75 3.80 6.56
CA TYR A 179 5.72 4.80 6.10
C TYR A 179 5.05 6.14 5.74
N GLY A 180 3.86 6.10 5.16
CA GLY A 180 3.07 7.31 4.91
C GLY A 180 2.67 8.03 6.19
N LEU A 181 2.25 7.29 7.21
CA LEU A 181 1.87 7.84 8.53
C LEU A 181 3.07 8.33 9.34
N ALA A 182 4.29 7.84 9.04
CA ALA A 182 5.53 8.29 9.68
C ALA A 182 6.24 9.42 8.93
N ALA A 183 5.82 9.74 7.70
CA ALA A 183 6.44 10.76 6.88
C ALA A 183 6.21 12.17 7.42
N GLU A 184 7.21 13.04 7.26
CA GLU A 184 7.09 14.44 7.61
C GLU A 184 6.03 15.13 6.75
N GLY A 185 5.22 15.98 7.36
CA GLY A 185 4.17 16.74 6.68
C GLY A 185 2.88 15.96 6.40
N THR A 186 2.77 14.68 6.81
CA THR A 186 1.47 14.00 6.77
C THR A 186 0.47 14.65 7.73
N ASP A 187 -0.74 14.89 7.25
CA ASP A 187 -1.87 15.39 8.04
C ASP A 187 -3.00 14.35 8.18
N VAL A 188 -2.72 13.11 7.75
CA VAL A 188 -3.66 11.99 7.71
C VAL A 188 -3.33 11.00 8.82
N THR A 189 -4.35 10.52 9.51
CA THR A 189 -4.27 9.50 10.56
C THR A 189 -5.09 8.26 10.17
N LEU A 190 -4.90 7.12 10.88
CA LEU A 190 -5.75 5.94 10.70
C LEU A 190 -7.24 6.23 10.95
N ALA A 191 -7.54 7.14 11.90
CA ALA A 191 -8.91 7.56 12.16
C ALA A 191 -9.50 8.38 11.00
N ASP A 192 -8.69 9.20 10.33
CA ASP A 192 -9.12 9.91 9.11
C ASP A 192 -9.41 8.92 7.99
N LEU A 193 -8.57 7.89 7.81
CA LEU A 193 -8.81 6.86 6.79
C LEU A 193 -10.09 6.08 7.08
N ALA A 194 -10.34 5.69 8.32
CA ALA A 194 -11.58 5.02 8.71
C ALA A 194 -12.83 5.88 8.46
N ARG A 195 -12.70 7.21 8.54
CA ARG A 195 -13.79 8.16 8.27
C ARG A 195 -14.01 8.44 6.78
N LEU A 196 -12.92 8.43 5.98
CA LEU A 196 -12.92 8.92 4.60
C LEU A 196 -12.93 7.82 3.55
N THR A 197 -12.79 6.55 3.94
CA THR A 197 -12.79 5.42 3.00
C THR A 197 -13.85 4.39 3.38
N ASP A 198 -14.35 3.68 2.39
CA ASP A 198 -15.27 2.55 2.61
C ASP A 198 -14.50 1.27 2.93
N VAL A 199 -13.28 1.18 2.43
CA VAL A 199 -12.33 0.10 2.73
C VAL A 199 -10.90 0.61 2.54
N PHE A 200 -10.00 0.17 3.41
CA PHE A 200 -8.56 0.35 3.23
C PHE A 200 -7.82 -0.86 3.79
N TYR A 201 -6.56 -1.02 3.44
CA TYR A 201 -5.76 -2.00 4.16
C TYR A 201 -4.48 -1.40 4.74
N ILE A 202 -4.06 -1.98 5.87
CA ILE A 202 -2.83 -1.65 6.58
C ILE A 202 -1.79 -2.69 6.15
N GLY A 203 -0.78 -2.24 5.41
CA GLY A 203 0.27 -3.11 4.90
C GLY A 203 1.16 -3.66 6.01
N GLY A 204 1.27 -4.98 6.09
CA GLY A 204 2.21 -5.67 6.99
C GLY A 204 3.46 -6.14 6.26
N THR A 205 3.30 -6.68 5.06
CA THR A 205 4.38 -7.30 4.27
C THR A 205 5.61 -6.40 4.13
N LYS A 206 5.43 -5.10 3.91
CA LYS A 206 6.53 -4.13 3.77
C LYS A 206 6.91 -3.48 5.11
N VAL A 207 6.11 -3.66 6.15
CA VAL A 207 6.28 -2.97 7.45
C VAL A 207 6.45 -4.01 8.56
N GLY A 208 7.45 -4.86 8.42
CA GLY A 208 7.93 -5.75 9.48
C GLY A 208 7.24 -7.10 9.62
N ALA A 209 6.23 -7.44 8.80
CA ALA A 209 5.66 -8.78 8.75
C ALA A 209 6.37 -9.68 7.74
N LEU A 210 6.26 -11.02 7.88
CA LEU A 210 6.66 -11.98 6.84
C LEU A 210 5.75 -11.87 5.61
N CYS A 211 4.46 -11.69 5.87
CA CYS A 211 3.40 -11.53 4.87
C CYS A 211 2.14 -11.03 5.56
N GLY A 212 1.25 -10.44 4.79
CA GLY A 212 -0.09 -10.12 5.25
C GLY A 212 -0.42 -8.64 5.25
N GLU A 213 -1.71 -8.40 5.01
CA GLU A 213 -2.35 -7.11 5.01
C GLU A 213 -3.60 -7.19 5.89
N ALA A 214 -3.85 -6.16 6.70
CA ALA A 214 -5.08 -6.05 7.46
C ALA A 214 -6.09 -5.18 6.70
N VAL A 215 -7.07 -5.81 6.07
CA VAL A 215 -8.15 -5.12 5.36
C VAL A 215 -9.18 -4.65 6.37
N VAL A 216 -9.46 -3.36 6.39
CA VAL A 216 -10.36 -2.69 7.32
C VAL A 216 -11.57 -2.16 6.55
N PHE A 217 -12.75 -2.57 6.97
CA PHE A 217 -14.03 -2.07 6.50
C PHE A 217 -14.69 -1.27 7.62
N PRO A 218 -14.61 0.06 7.61
CA PRO A 218 -15.16 0.90 8.68
C PRO A 218 -16.67 0.71 8.91
N HIS A 219 -17.40 0.37 7.85
CA HIS A 219 -18.86 0.21 7.88
C HIS A 219 -19.32 -1.26 7.75
N GLY A 220 -18.38 -2.21 8.01
CA GLY A 220 -18.62 -3.64 7.88
C GLY A 220 -18.25 -4.18 6.50
N ALA A 221 -17.79 -5.43 6.46
CA ALA A 221 -17.41 -6.10 5.23
C ALA A 221 -18.67 -6.42 4.37
N PRO A 222 -18.53 -6.47 3.04
CA PRO A 222 -19.63 -6.84 2.17
C PRO A 222 -20.11 -8.27 2.46
N ALA A 223 -21.39 -8.54 2.17
CA ALA A 223 -21.98 -9.86 2.36
C ALA A 223 -21.13 -10.93 1.66
N HIS A 224 -20.92 -12.06 2.33
CA HIS A 224 -20.13 -13.20 1.82
C HIS A 224 -18.64 -12.91 1.57
N PHE A 225 -18.05 -11.85 2.16
CA PHE A 225 -16.64 -11.52 1.98
C PHE A 225 -15.72 -12.73 2.27
N MET A 226 -15.95 -13.45 3.36
CA MET A 226 -15.15 -14.65 3.69
C MET A 226 -15.31 -15.79 2.65
N THR A 227 -16.45 -15.86 1.97
CA THR A 227 -16.64 -16.80 0.86
C THR A 227 -15.78 -16.40 -0.33
N MET A 228 -15.67 -15.10 -0.63
CA MET A 228 -14.77 -14.58 -1.67
C MET A 228 -13.30 -14.82 -1.30
N VAL A 229 -12.91 -14.60 -0.04
CA VAL A 229 -11.57 -14.92 0.48
C VAL A 229 -11.26 -16.41 0.25
N LYS A 230 -12.21 -17.30 0.57
CA LYS A 230 -12.03 -18.75 0.34
C LYS A 230 -11.93 -19.11 -1.14
N GLN A 231 -12.78 -18.53 -1.98
CA GLN A 231 -12.81 -18.76 -3.43
C GLN A 231 -11.48 -18.36 -4.08
N GLN A 232 -10.87 -17.27 -3.64
CA GLN A 232 -9.58 -16.78 -4.13
C GLN A 232 -8.36 -17.49 -3.48
N GLY A 233 -8.59 -18.54 -2.69
CA GLY A 233 -7.51 -19.32 -2.05
C GLY A 233 -6.81 -18.58 -0.90
N ALA A 234 -7.36 -17.47 -0.43
CA ALA A 234 -6.74 -16.59 0.56
C ALA A 234 -7.07 -16.94 2.01
N LEU A 235 -8.02 -17.84 2.26
CA LEU A 235 -8.42 -18.24 3.60
C LEU A 235 -7.49 -19.32 4.16
N LEU A 236 -6.48 -18.88 4.90
CA LEU A 236 -5.48 -19.79 5.48
C LEU A 236 -6.05 -20.63 6.60
N ALA A 237 -5.83 -21.96 6.55
CA ALA A 237 -6.24 -22.86 7.63
C ALA A 237 -5.55 -22.47 8.95
N LYS A 238 -4.28 -22.08 8.91
CA LYS A 238 -3.54 -21.53 10.07
C LYS A 238 -3.56 -20.00 10.04
N GLY A 239 -4.76 -19.39 10.05
CA GLY A 239 -4.95 -17.94 9.98
C GLY A 239 -4.24 -17.17 11.09
N ARG A 240 -3.97 -17.82 12.24
CA ARG A 240 -3.17 -17.25 13.31
C ARG A 240 -1.80 -16.73 12.86
N LEU A 241 -1.25 -17.25 11.75
CA LEU A 241 0.00 -16.76 11.18
C LEU A 241 -0.09 -15.26 10.90
N LEU A 242 -1.19 -14.80 10.31
CA LEU A 242 -1.43 -13.39 10.04
C LEU A 242 -1.80 -12.64 11.34
N GLY A 243 -2.69 -13.23 12.15
CA GLY A 243 -3.13 -12.64 13.42
C GLY A 243 -1.98 -12.33 14.37
N ILE A 244 -1.06 -13.28 14.60
CA ILE A 244 0.11 -13.08 15.47
C ILE A 244 0.98 -11.91 14.98
N GLN A 245 1.19 -11.79 13.69
CA GLN A 245 2.02 -10.72 13.12
C GLN A 245 1.41 -9.34 13.39
N PHE A 246 0.12 -9.16 13.10
CA PHE A 246 -0.57 -7.91 13.38
C PHE A 246 -0.78 -7.66 14.89
N ASP A 247 -0.99 -8.71 15.68
CA ASP A 247 -1.06 -8.57 17.14
C ASP A 247 0.23 -8.00 17.72
N VAL A 248 1.39 -8.50 17.26
CA VAL A 248 2.71 -7.98 17.66
C VAL A 248 2.94 -6.57 17.12
N LEU A 249 2.67 -6.31 15.85
CA LEU A 249 2.88 -5.01 15.23
C LEU A 249 2.06 -3.89 15.90
N PHE A 250 0.86 -4.20 16.35
CA PHE A 250 -0.02 -3.23 17.04
C PHE A 250 0.10 -3.26 18.56
N THR A 251 1.08 -4.01 19.11
CA THR A 251 1.44 -3.95 20.53
C THR A 251 2.46 -2.84 20.74
N ASP A 252 2.25 -1.99 21.76
CA ASP A 252 3.15 -0.91 22.19
C ASP A 252 3.61 0.04 21.04
N GLY A 253 2.78 0.18 20.02
CA GLY A 253 3.04 1.07 18.89
C GLY A 253 4.20 0.65 17.98
N LEU A 254 4.57 -0.63 17.97
CA LEU A 254 5.70 -1.16 17.21
C LEU A 254 5.59 -0.79 15.72
N TYR A 255 4.41 -0.97 15.09
CA TYR A 255 4.15 -0.65 13.69
C TYR A 255 4.60 0.78 13.31
N PHE A 256 4.25 1.75 14.15
CA PHE A 256 4.60 3.16 13.96
C PHE A 256 6.08 3.43 14.27
N SER A 257 6.61 2.76 15.28
CA SER A 257 8.01 2.93 15.70
C SER A 257 8.98 2.46 14.62
N ILE A 258 8.78 1.25 14.07
CA ILE A 258 9.65 0.71 13.01
C ILE A 258 9.51 1.47 11.69
N SER A 259 8.32 2.03 11.41
CA SER A 259 8.10 2.86 10.23
C SER A 259 8.96 4.14 10.23
N LYS A 260 9.22 4.72 11.39
CA LYS A 260 10.08 5.91 11.53
C LYS A 260 11.52 5.63 11.09
N ASN A 261 12.03 4.39 11.27
CA ASN A 261 13.36 4.03 10.79
C ASN A 261 13.49 4.16 9.27
N ALA A 262 12.49 3.68 8.52
CA ALA A 262 12.49 3.78 7.07
C ALA A 262 12.53 5.24 6.59
N ILE A 263 11.78 6.14 7.27
CA ILE A 263 11.77 7.57 6.95
C ILE A 263 13.09 8.24 7.32
N ALA A 264 13.64 7.96 8.51
CA ALA A 264 14.93 8.53 8.94
C ALA A 264 16.06 8.14 8.00
N THR A 265 16.14 6.86 7.61
CA THR A 265 17.15 6.34 6.68
C THR A 265 16.95 6.89 5.27
N ALA A 266 15.72 7.03 4.78
CA ALA A 266 15.44 7.69 3.50
C ALA A 266 15.86 9.18 3.52
N ASN A 267 15.54 9.91 4.57
CA ASN A 267 15.91 11.32 4.70
C ASN A 267 17.43 11.50 4.73
N ARG A 268 18.17 10.58 5.39
CA ARG A 268 19.63 10.61 5.40
C ARG A 268 20.20 10.36 3.99
N LEU A 269 19.66 9.39 3.24
CA LEU A 269 20.03 9.15 1.84
C LEU A 269 19.77 10.38 0.97
N LYS A 270 18.56 10.96 1.06
CA LYS A 270 18.19 12.16 0.29
C LYS A 270 19.16 13.32 0.56
N ALA A 271 19.49 13.56 1.83
CA ALA A 271 20.45 14.59 2.20
C ALA A 271 21.86 14.31 1.63
N GLY A 272 22.32 13.05 1.68
CA GLY A 272 23.60 12.64 1.13
C GLY A 272 23.67 12.80 -0.39
N PHE A 273 22.65 12.37 -1.10
CA PHE A 273 22.56 12.50 -2.57
C PHE A 273 22.44 13.97 -3.01
N ALA A 274 21.65 14.77 -2.31
CA ALA A 274 21.57 16.21 -2.58
C ALA A 274 22.91 16.92 -2.39
N ALA A 275 23.66 16.60 -1.34
CA ALA A 275 25.00 17.15 -1.09
C ALA A 275 26.02 16.78 -2.18
N LYS A 276 25.84 15.62 -2.82
CA LYS A 276 26.66 15.16 -3.96
C LYS A 276 26.15 15.64 -5.33
N GLY A 277 25.05 16.40 -5.37
CA GLY A 277 24.51 16.97 -6.60
C GLY A 277 23.68 16.00 -7.46
N TYR A 278 23.23 14.88 -6.91
CA TYR A 278 22.38 13.95 -7.65
C TYR A 278 21.03 14.58 -8.00
N ARG A 279 20.53 14.25 -9.19
CA ARG A 279 19.23 14.73 -9.69
C ARG A 279 18.12 13.83 -9.20
N PHE A 280 17.21 14.39 -8.42
CA PHE A 280 15.95 13.71 -8.06
C PHE A 280 14.96 13.80 -9.22
N PHE A 281 14.29 12.69 -9.51
CA PHE A 281 13.20 12.63 -10.48
C PHE A 281 11.95 13.32 -9.94
N MET A 282 11.70 13.13 -8.64
CA MET A 282 10.59 13.75 -7.93
C MET A 282 10.89 13.89 -6.43
N ASP A 283 10.14 14.74 -5.76
CA ASP A 283 10.16 14.86 -4.31
C ASP A 283 9.18 13.85 -3.69
N SER A 284 9.72 12.85 -3.01
CA SER A 284 8.96 11.85 -2.25
C SER A 284 9.25 12.02 -0.76
N PRO A 285 8.23 12.30 0.09
CA PRO A 285 8.43 12.43 1.53
C PRO A 285 8.59 11.08 2.26
N THR A 286 8.43 9.96 1.55
CA THR A 286 8.40 8.62 2.15
C THR A 286 9.71 7.86 2.00
N ASN A 287 9.68 6.55 2.21
CA ASN A 287 10.82 5.64 2.13
C ASN A 287 11.29 5.34 0.70
N GLN A 288 10.63 5.85 -0.32
CA GLN A 288 11.00 5.66 -1.72
C GLN A 288 11.70 6.91 -2.26
N ILE A 289 12.86 6.76 -2.87
CA ILE A 289 13.68 7.83 -3.44
C ILE A 289 13.87 7.53 -4.93
N PHE A 290 13.66 8.52 -5.77
CA PHE A 290 13.77 8.38 -7.22
C PHE A 290 14.89 9.28 -7.75
N LEU A 291 15.94 8.67 -8.29
CA LEU A 291 17.08 9.37 -8.86
C LEU A 291 17.16 9.17 -10.36
N VAL A 292 17.56 10.21 -11.07
CA VAL A 292 17.96 10.14 -12.49
C VAL A 292 19.45 9.89 -12.54
N LEU A 293 19.86 8.70 -12.98
CA LEU A 293 21.26 8.30 -13.07
C LEU A 293 21.66 8.06 -14.53
N GLU A 294 22.91 8.41 -14.88
CA GLU A 294 23.49 8.01 -16.17
C GLU A 294 23.61 6.48 -16.25
N ASN A 295 23.34 5.91 -17.42
CA ASN A 295 23.47 4.46 -17.64
C ASN A 295 24.89 3.95 -17.37
N THR A 296 25.89 4.78 -17.59
CA THR A 296 27.31 4.51 -17.25
C THR A 296 27.55 4.45 -15.75
N GLN A 297 26.91 5.31 -14.97
CA GLN A 297 26.96 5.26 -13.49
C GLN A 297 26.30 3.97 -12.97
N LEU A 298 25.13 3.62 -13.50
CA LEU A 298 24.44 2.38 -13.14
C LEU A 298 25.31 1.15 -13.41
N ALA A 299 25.97 1.08 -14.57
CA ALA A 299 26.87 -0.02 -14.92
C ALA A 299 28.06 -0.09 -13.94
N ALA A 300 28.60 1.05 -13.48
CA ALA A 300 29.70 1.08 -12.51
C ALA A 300 29.28 0.64 -11.08
N LEU A 301 27.98 0.67 -10.77
CA LEU A 301 27.40 0.23 -9.50
C LEU A 301 26.98 -1.25 -9.52
N GLU A 302 27.00 -1.90 -10.69
CA GLU A 302 26.66 -3.31 -10.82
C GLU A 302 27.56 -4.18 -9.92
N GLY A 303 26.94 -5.13 -9.21
CA GLY A 303 27.63 -5.96 -8.24
C GLY A 303 27.97 -5.30 -6.90
N LYS A 304 27.76 -3.99 -6.74
CA LYS A 304 28.01 -3.24 -5.50
C LYS A 304 26.73 -2.82 -4.80
N ALA A 305 25.75 -2.30 -5.56
CA ALA A 305 24.45 -1.91 -5.05
C ALA A 305 23.34 -2.35 -6.02
N LYS A 306 22.14 -2.62 -5.49
CA LYS A 306 20.92 -2.95 -6.24
C LYS A 306 19.89 -1.86 -6.03
N PHE A 307 19.31 -1.39 -7.14
CA PHE A 307 18.21 -0.44 -7.20
C PHE A 307 17.04 -1.03 -8.01
N GLY A 308 15.85 -0.57 -7.75
CA GLY A 308 14.70 -0.88 -8.60
C GLY A 308 14.77 -0.04 -9.90
N PHE A 309 14.66 -0.66 -11.07
CA PHE A 309 14.38 0.06 -12.31
C PHE A 309 13.00 0.70 -12.17
N TRP A 310 12.89 2.00 -12.51
CA TRP A 310 11.61 2.67 -12.49
C TRP A 310 11.11 2.95 -13.92
N GLU A 311 11.81 3.80 -14.64
CA GLU A 311 11.50 4.09 -16.03
C GLU A 311 12.73 4.58 -16.80
N LYS A 312 12.67 4.51 -18.13
CA LYS A 312 13.66 5.16 -18.97
C LYS A 312 13.42 6.68 -18.94
N PHE A 313 14.44 7.46 -18.54
CA PHE A 313 14.35 8.91 -18.56
C PHE A 313 14.59 9.48 -19.97
N ASP A 314 15.72 9.08 -20.57
CA ASP A 314 16.12 9.36 -21.96
C ASP A 314 17.05 8.24 -22.47
N ASP A 315 17.76 8.46 -23.59
CA ASP A 315 18.63 7.43 -24.17
C ASP A 315 19.88 7.17 -23.33
N THR A 316 20.27 8.09 -22.46
CA THR A 316 21.50 8.04 -21.64
C THR A 316 21.23 7.94 -20.14
N HIS A 317 20.00 8.16 -19.68
CA HIS A 317 19.64 8.17 -18.27
C HIS A 317 18.45 7.23 -17.99
N THR A 318 18.49 6.68 -16.78
CA THR A 318 17.44 5.85 -16.20
C THR A 318 16.99 6.42 -14.87
N VAL A 319 15.69 6.43 -14.61
CA VAL A 319 15.16 6.65 -13.26
C VAL A 319 15.25 5.34 -12.49
N VAL A 320 15.92 5.39 -11.35
CA VAL A 320 15.99 4.29 -10.40
C VAL A 320 15.22 4.62 -9.14
N ARG A 321 14.59 3.60 -8.56
CA ARG A 321 14.00 3.69 -7.23
C ARG A 321 14.96 3.08 -6.21
N ILE A 322 15.23 3.84 -5.14
CA ILE A 322 15.94 3.42 -3.94
C ILE A 322 14.88 3.35 -2.83
N ALA A 323 14.76 2.22 -2.17
CA ALA A 323 13.76 2.02 -1.11
C ALA A 323 14.47 1.65 0.19
N THR A 324 14.12 2.34 1.27
CA THR A 324 14.48 1.96 2.63
C THR A 324 13.33 1.20 3.30
N SER A 325 13.61 0.44 4.34
CA SER A 325 12.64 -0.36 5.06
C SER A 325 12.73 -0.14 6.57
N TRP A 326 11.82 -0.79 7.29
CA TRP A 326 11.82 -0.86 8.74
C TRP A 326 13.14 -1.43 9.30
N ALA A 327 13.88 -2.22 8.52
CA ALA A 327 15.12 -2.90 8.91
C ALA A 327 16.40 -2.26 8.32
N THR A 328 16.28 -1.24 7.45
CA THR A 328 17.44 -0.58 6.85
C THR A 328 18.37 -0.02 7.92
N ARG A 329 19.63 -0.37 7.82
CA ARG A 329 20.67 0.01 8.77
C ARG A 329 21.36 1.30 8.35
N MET A 330 21.70 2.14 9.34
CA MET A 330 22.35 3.43 9.05
C MET A 330 23.77 3.25 8.46
N ASP A 331 24.49 2.19 8.84
CA ASP A 331 25.82 1.89 8.25
C ASP A 331 25.71 1.52 6.76
N GLU A 332 24.64 0.85 6.32
CA GLU A 332 24.38 0.59 4.90
C GLU A 332 24.01 1.86 4.14
N VAL A 333 23.29 2.77 4.79
CA VAL A 333 22.94 4.10 4.25
C VAL A 333 24.20 4.92 3.99
N GLU A 334 25.11 5.02 4.99
CA GLU A 334 26.37 5.73 4.82
C GLU A 334 27.25 5.07 3.75
N ALA A 335 27.33 3.73 3.74
CA ALA A 335 28.08 3.01 2.72
C ALA A 335 27.53 3.25 1.29
N LEU A 336 26.20 3.38 1.14
CA LEU A 336 25.61 3.73 -0.15
C LEU A 336 25.93 5.17 -0.55
N ILE A 337 25.83 6.11 0.39
CA ILE A 337 26.22 7.51 0.13
C ILE A 337 27.69 7.60 -0.31
N ASP A 338 28.59 6.88 0.36
CA ASP A 338 30.01 6.89 0.02
C ASP A 338 30.30 6.25 -1.34
N LEU A 339 29.54 5.21 -1.69
CA LEU A 339 29.68 4.49 -2.96
C LEU A 339 29.24 5.32 -4.17
N MET A 340 28.22 6.15 -4.00
CA MET A 340 27.67 7.04 -5.03
C MET A 340 28.34 8.40 -5.02
#